data_30a267a4490ddb3c2d8f2156e0d9782c
#
_entry.id   30a267a4490ddb3c2d8f2156e0d9782c
#
_cell.length_a   1.000
_cell.length_b   1.000
_cell.length_c   1.000
_cell.angle_alpha   90.00
_cell.angle_beta   90.00
_cell.angle_gamma   90.00
#
_symmetry.space_group_name_H-M   'P 1'
#
loop_
_entity.id
_entity.type
_entity.pdbx_description
1 polymer ?
#
loop_
_entity_poly.entity_id
_entity_poly.type
_entity_poly.pdbx_seq_one_letter_code
_entity_poly.pdbx_strand_id
1 'polypeptide(L)'
;MSRVKKLIRQEILDLSAYPVPDATGMLKLDAMENPYSWPAVAKEAWADLLTDLPLNRYPDASAQQLRDGLKESMGVSDEYEILLGNGSDEIIQLLAMAMAKPGATILAPEPGFVMYKMIATFCGLDYIGVPL
;
A
#
# COMPACT_ATOMS: atom_id res chain seq x y z
N MET A 1 16.61 -22.25 20.50
CA MET A 1 15.67 -21.51 19.58
C MET A 1 14.25 -21.93 19.89
N SER A 2 13.32 -20.96 19.98
CA SER A 2 11.90 -21.28 20.19
C SER A 2 11.38 -22.11 19.01
N ARG A 3 10.43 -23.04 19.28
CA ARG A 3 9.81 -23.87 18.24
C ARG A 3 9.20 -23.04 17.09
N VAL A 4 8.72 -21.84 17.40
CA VAL A 4 8.13 -20.90 16.44
C VAL A 4 9.18 -20.38 15.44
N LYS A 5 10.39 -20.04 15.90
CA LYS A 5 11.45 -19.55 15.01
C LYS A 5 11.87 -20.55 13.91
N LYS A 6 11.63 -21.85 14.13
CA LYS A 6 11.92 -22.88 13.12
C LYS A 6 10.91 -22.94 11.98
N LEU A 7 9.74 -22.31 12.15
CA LEU A 7 8.67 -22.27 11.15
C LEU A 7 8.72 -21.01 10.28
N ILE A 8 9.54 -20.03 10.67
CA ILE A 8 9.64 -18.74 9.97
C ILE A 8 10.90 -18.76 9.12
N ARG A 9 10.80 -18.28 7.89
CA ARG A 9 11.94 -18.11 6.98
C ARG A 9 12.99 -17.20 7.61
N GLN A 10 14.27 -17.51 7.42
CA GLN A 10 15.36 -16.77 8.05
C GLN A 10 15.40 -15.32 7.61
N GLU A 11 15.20 -15.05 6.32
CA GLU A 11 15.15 -13.70 5.76
C GLU A 11 14.03 -12.83 6.37
N ILE A 12 12.96 -13.45 6.87
CA ILE A 12 11.88 -12.73 7.60
C ILE A 12 12.31 -12.48 9.05
N LEU A 13 13.03 -13.41 9.68
CA LEU A 13 13.54 -13.23 11.03
C LEU A 13 14.61 -12.13 11.12
N ASP A 14 15.32 -11.89 10.02
CA ASP A 14 16.38 -10.90 9.91
C ASP A 14 15.85 -9.47 9.62
N LEU A 15 14.57 -9.36 9.28
CA LEU A 15 13.95 -8.05 9.08
C LEU A 15 13.82 -7.29 10.40
N SER A 16 14.11 -6.00 10.36
CA SER A 16 13.78 -5.06 11.43
C SER A 16 12.56 -4.23 11.07
N ALA A 17 11.82 -3.80 12.10
CA ALA A 17 10.72 -2.86 11.87
C ALA A 17 11.27 -1.57 11.24
N TYR A 18 10.54 -1.04 10.28
CA TYR A 18 10.86 0.26 9.68
C TYR A 18 10.77 1.36 10.76
N PRO A 19 11.86 2.08 11.04
CA PRO A 19 11.84 3.14 12.03
C PRO A 19 11.05 4.34 11.47
N VAL A 20 9.99 4.73 12.16
CA VAL A 20 9.28 5.99 11.87
C VAL A 20 9.93 7.08 12.70
N PRO A 21 10.55 8.10 12.08
CA PRO A 21 11.15 9.21 12.81
C PRO A 21 10.10 9.98 13.61
N ASP A 22 10.47 10.41 14.84
CA ASP A 22 9.63 11.34 15.59
C ASP A 22 9.77 12.73 14.99
N ALA A 23 8.69 13.22 14.39
CA ALA A 23 8.60 14.54 13.76
C ALA A 23 7.96 15.60 14.68
N THR A 24 7.82 15.34 15.98
CA THR A 24 7.23 16.28 16.94
C THR A 24 7.98 17.61 16.94
N GLY A 25 7.25 18.70 16.64
CA GLY A 25 7.83 20.06 16.55
C GLY A 25 8.61 20.34 15.26
N MET A 26 8.61 19.45 14.29
CA MET A 26 9.26 19.62 12.98
C MET A 26 8.22 19.80 11.88
N LEU A 27 8.66 20.40 10.75
CA LEU A 27 7.89 20.37 9.52
C LEU A 27 8.06 18.98 8.86
N LYS A 28 6.97 18.19 8.86
CA LYS A 28 6.98 16.83 8.33
C LYS A 28 6.90 16.83 6.81
N LEU A 29 7.97 16.39 6.14
CA LEU A 29 8.09 16.34 4.67
C LEU A 29 8.58 14.97 4.18
N ASP A 30 8.64 13.97 5.05
CA ASP A 30 9.29 12.69 4.79
C ASP A 30 8.39 11.62 4.15
N ALA A 31 7.05 11.79 4.21
CA ALA A 31 6.10 10.76 3.81
C ALA A 31 5.14 11.20 2.68
N MET A 32 5.40 12.31 2.01
CA MET A 32 4.57 12.86 0.91
C MET A 32 3.09 13.01 1.28
N GLU A 33 2.80 13.31 2.55
CA GLU A 33 1.45 13.51 3.05
C GLU A 33 0.85 14.82 2.57
N ASN A 34 -0.47 14.84 2.33
CA ASN A 34 -1.18 16.07 2.03
C ASN A 34 -1.31 16.92 3.31
N PRO A 35 -0.70 18.12 3.38
CA PRO A 35 -0.75 18.96 4.58
C PRO A 35 -2.10 19.66 4.78
N TYR A 36 -2.99 19.62 3.80
CA TYR A 36 -4.27 20.33 3.85
C TYR A 36 -5.37 19.45 4.42
N SER A 37 -6.13 20.00 5.37
CA SER A 37 -7.35 19.37 5.85
C SER A 37 -8.53 19.62 4.92
N TRP A 38 -9.48 18.70 4.93
CA TRP A 38 -10.75 18.92 4.24
C TRP A 38 -11.50 20.13 4.80
N PRO A 39 -12.25 20.86 3.97
CA PRO A 39 -13.18 21.90 4.40
C PRO A 39 -14.22 21.34 5.38
N ALA A 40 -14.70 22.19 6.33
CA ALA A 40 -15.65 21.75 7.34
C ALA A 40 -16.90 21.09 6.73
N VAL A 41 -17.46 21.70 5.69
CA VAL A 41 -18.65 21.17 4.99
C VAL A 41 -18.44 19.78 4.43
N ALA A 42 -17.24 19.48 3.92
CA ALA A 42 -16.93 18.15 3.42
C ALA A 42 -16.77 17.12 4.54
N LYS A 43 -16.21 17.53 5.69
CA LYS A 43 -16.10 16.69 6.89
C LYS A 43 -17.47 16.34 7.46
N GLU A 44 -18.38 17.30 7.52
CA GLU A 44 -19.76 17.13 7.99
C GLU A 44 -20.51 16.15 7.07
N ALA A 45 -20.50 16.38 5.76
CA ALA A 45 -21.14 15.50 4.79
C ALA A 45 -20.57 14.05 4.87
N TRP A 46 -19.28 13.89 5.07
CA TRP A 46 -18.66 12.59 5.24
C TRP A 46 -19.07 11.91 6.54
N ALA A 47 -19.17 12.66 7.64
CA ALA A 47 -19.63 12.14 8.92
C ALA A 47 -21.09 11.63 8.81
N ASP A 48 -21.96 12.36 8.15
CA ASP A 48 -23.35 11.95 7.92
C ASP A 48 -23.41 10.62 7.12
N LEU A 49 -22.61 10.49 6.06
CA LEU A 49 -22.53 9.25 5.28
C LEU A 49 -22.07 8.06 6.13
N LEU A 50 -21.15 8.28 7.08
CA LEU A 50 -20.64 7.20 7.94
C LEU A 50 -21.68 6.67 8.93
N THR A 51 -22.66 7.49 9.35
CA THR A 51 -23.69 7.06 10.31
C THR A 51 -24.60 5.97 9.72
N ASP A 52 -24.78 5.97 8.42
CA ASP A 52 -25.66 5.02 7.72
C ASP A 52 -24.93 3.79 7.18
N LEU A 53 -23.61 3.74 7.34
CA LEU A 53 -22.80 2.60 6.89
C LEU A 53 -23.06 1.36 7.75
N PRO A 54 -23.48 0.23 7.15
CA PRO A 54 -23.68 -1.03 7.87
C PRO A 54 -22.33 -1.73 8.16
N LEU A 55 -21.54 -1.19 9.09
CA LEU A 55 -20.19 -1.67 9.45
C LEU A 55 -20.14 -3.15 9.88
N ASN A 56 -21.28 -3.73 10.21
CA ASN A 56 -21.46 -5.14 10.55
C ASN A 56 -21.72 -6.04 9.32
N ARG A 57 -21.66 -5.50 8.11
CA ARG A 57 -21.88 -6.23 6.86
C ARG A 57 -20.63 -6.18 5.98
N TYR A 58 -20.49 -7.16 5.10
CA TYR A 58 -19.46 -7.10 4.07
C TYR A 58 -19.77 -5.98 3.08
N PRO A 59 -18.77 -5.21 2.65
CA PRO A 59 -18.94 -4.23 1.59
C PRO A 59 -19.23 -4.90 0.24
N ASP A 60 -19.66 -4.11 -0.74
CA ASP A 60 -19.72 -4.58 -2.13
C ASP A 60 -18.32 -4.99 -2.62
N ALA A 61 -18.16 -6.28 -2.91
CA ALA A 61 -16.88 -6.85 -3.33
C ALA A 61 -16.41 -6.29 -4.69
N SER A 62 -17.33 -5.84 -5.54
CA SER A 62 -17.01 -5.24 -6.84
C SER A 62 -16.50 -3.81 -6.71
N ALA A 63 -16.97 -3.07 -5.70
CA ALA A 63 -16.79 -1.63 -5.53
C ALA A 63 -17.05 -0.85 -6.85
N GLN A 64 -18.04 -1.31 -7.64
CA GLN A 64 -18.27 -0.84 -9.00
C GLN A 64 -18.51 0.68 -9.04
N GLN A 65 -19.35 1.19 -8.16
CA GLN A 65 -19.66 2.62 -8.09
C GLN A 65 -18.39 3.48 -7.86
N LEU A 66 -17.47 3.00 -7.01
CA LEU A 66 -16.21 3.70 -6.77
C LEU A 66 -15.29 3.64 -8.00
N ARG A 67 -15.22 2.47 -8.65
CA ARG A 67 -14.40 2.28 -9.85
C ARG A 67 -14.89 3.17 -11.00
N ASP A 68 -16.20 3.25 -11.21
CA ASP A 68 -16.80 4.10 -12.24
C ASP A 68 -16.53 5.58 -11.95
N GLY A 69 -16.73 6.03 -10.71
CA GLY A 69 -16.42 7.38 -10.30
C GLY A 69 -14.93 7.75 -10.45
N LEU A 70 -14.01 6.81 -10.17
CA LEU A 70 -12.59 7.01 -10.40
C LEU A 70 -12.25 7.07 -11.89
N LYS A 71 -12.83 6.20 -12.73
CA LYS A 71 -12.65 6.27 -14.19
C LYS A 71 -13.07 7.62 -14.72
N GLU A 72 -14.24 8.09 -14.34
CA GLU A 72 -14.78 9.40 -14.76
C GLU A 72 -13.87 10.56 -14.29
N SER A 73 -13.55 10.60 -12.99
CA SER A 73 -12.79 11.71 -12.41
C SER A 73 -11.34 11.79 -12.90
N MET A 74 -10.73 10.65 -13.23
CA MET A 74 -9.33 10.56 -13.66
C MET A 74 -9.19 10.47 -15.19
N GLY A 75 -10.29 10.40 -15.94
CA GLY A 75 -10.28 10.24 -17.39
C GLY A 75 -9.69 8.91 -17.88
N VAL A 76 -9.92 7.84 -17.12
CA VAL A 76 -9.44 6.51 -17.49
C VAL A 76 -10.34 5.90 -18.55
N SER A 77 -9.79 5.47 -19.69
CA SER A 77 -10.53 4.82 -20.76
C SER A 77 -11.21 3.53 -20.30
N ASP A 78 -12.36 3.21 -20.90
CA ASP A 78 -13.10 1.96 -20.63
C ASP A 78 -12.35 0.69 -21.03
N GLU A 79 -11.28 0.82 -21.82
CA GLU A 79 -10.39 -0.29 -22.14
C GLU A 79 -9.56 -0.79 -20.94
N TYR A 80 -9.47 0.01 -19.87
CA TYR A 80 -8.70 -0.32 -18.67
C TYR A 80 -9.61 -0.57 -17.47
N GLU A 81 -9.15 -1.45 -16.61
CA GLU A 81 -9.77 -1.73 -15.32
C GLU A 81 -8.98 -1.09 -14.18
N ILE A 82 -9.68 -0.75 -13.09
CA ILE A 82 -9.07 -0.21 -11.88
C ILE A 82 -9.01 -1.31 -10.82
N LEU A 83 -7.80 -1.58 -10.32
CA LEU A 83 -7.57 -2.38 -9.14
C LEU A 83 -7.51 -1.47 -7.92
N LEU A 84 -8.32 -1.76 -6.92
CA LEU A 84 -8.36 -1.03 -5.64
C LEU A 84 -7.56 -1.78 -4.57
N GLY A 85 -6.96 -1.04 -3.66
CA GLY A 85 -6.24 -1.59 -2.51
C GLY A 85 -6.10 -0.57 -1.38
N ASN A 86 -5.66 -1.03 -0.23
CA ASN A 86 -5.39 -0.19 0.93
C ASN A 86 -4.01 0.49 0.81
N GLY A 87 -3.94 1.48 -0.05
CA GLY A 87 -2.70 2.18 -0.38
C GLY A 87 -1.86 1.45 -1.42
N SER A 88 -0.77 2.09 -1.82
CA SER A 88 0.16 1.58 -2.84
C SER A 88 0.85 0.29 -2.41
N ASP A 89 1.11 0.11 -1.13
CA ASP A 89 1.84 -1.06 -0.61
C ASP A 89 1.11 -2.37 -0.89
N GLU A 90 -0.21 -2.39 -0.69
CA GLU A 90 -1.03 -3.56 -1.00
C GLU A 90 -1.01 -3.85 -2.50
N ILE A 91 -1.15 -2.83 -3.34
CA ILE A 91 -1.12 -3.00 -4.81
C ILE A 91 0.25 -3.53 -5.27
N ILE A 92 1.35 -2.97 -4.76
CA ILE A 92 2.71 -3.43 -5.08
C ILE A 92 2.89 -4.88 -4.63
N GLN A 93 2.39 -5.23 -3.44
CA GLN A 93 2.46 -6.60 -2.94
C GLN A 93 1.65 -7.56 -3.79
N LEU A 94 0.43 -7.21 -4.18
CA LEU A 94 -0.41 -8.02 -5.07
C LEU A 94 0.25 -8.27 -6.42
N LEU A 95 0.85 -7.24 -7.01
CA LEU A 95 1.61 -7.36 -8.26
C LEU A 95 2.83 -8.28 -8.09
N ALA A 96 3.59 -8.10 -7.00
CA ALA A 96 4.74 -8.94 -6.72
C ALA A 96 4.35 -10.40 -6.52
N MET A 97 3.27 -10.67 -5.78
CA MET A 97 2.74 -12.02 -5.58
C MET A 97 2.28 -12.67 -6.89
N ALA A 98 1.59 -11.90 -7.73
CA ALA A 98 1.09 -12.41 -9.03
C ALA A 98 2.23 -12.76 -10.00
N MET A 99 3.37 -12.10 -9.88
CA MET A 99 4.55 -12.28 -10.74
C MET A 99 5.62 -13.18 -10.11
N ALA A 100 5.43 -13.61 -8.86
CA ALA A 100 6.40 -14.41 -8.12
C ALA A 100 6.60 -15.78 -8.78
N LYS A 101 7.84 -16.07 -9.17
CA LYS A 101 8.32 -17.36 -9.68
C LYS A 101 9.80 -17.50 -9.33
N PRO A 102 10.35 -18.72 -9.30
CA PRO A 102 11.78 -18.92 -9.02
C PRO A 102 12.69 -18.06 -9.88
N GLY A 103 13.57 -17.27 -9.26
CA GLY A 103 14.51 -16.36 -9.95
C GLY A 103 13.89 -15.04 -10.45
N ALA A 104 12.63 -14.75 -10.13
CA ALA A 104 12.06 -13.45 -10.45
C ALA A 104 12.65 -12.37 -9.52
N THR A 105 12.86 -11.18 -10.08
CA THR A 105 13.57 -10.08 -9.42
C THR A 105 12.74 -8.80 -9.47
N ILE A 106 12.68 -8.08 -8.34
CA ILE A 106 12.22 -6.69 -8.31
C ILE A 106 13.44 -5.78 -8.48
N LEU A 107 13.36 -4.90 -9.48
CA LEU A 107 14.34 -3.87 -9.75
C LEU A 107 13.76 -2.51 -9.34
N ALA A 108 14.47 -1.75 -8.51
CA ALA A 108 14.04 -0.43 -8.08
C ALA A 108 15.22 0.55 -7.91
N PRO A 109 14.99 1.86 -8.08
CA PRO A 109 16.03 2.86 -7.80
C PRO A 109 16.36 2.94 -6.32
N GLU A 110 17.64 3.19 -5.99
CA GLU A 110 18.14 3.46 -4.64
C GLU A 110 18.93 4.78 -4.59
N PRO A 111 18.67 5.64 -3.57
CA PRO A 111 17.70 5.53 -2.51
C PRO A 111 16.25 5.60 -3.02
N GLY A 112 15.35 4.76 -2.49
CA GLY A 112 13.98 4.64 -2.94
C GLY A 112 13.03 4.18 -1.84
N PHE A 113 11.81 3.84 -2.24
CA PHE A 113 10.78 3.40 -1.31
C PHE A 113 11.11 2.03 -0.72
N VAL A 114 11.29 1.98 0.59
CA VAL A 114 11.74 0.78 1.33
C VAL A 114 10.87 -0.45 1.10
N MET A 115 9.57 -0.25 0.83
CA MET A 115 8.61 -1.35 0.67
C MET A 115 8.90 -2.21 -0.55
N TYR A 116 9.54 -1.71 -1.59
CA TYR A 116 9.94 -2.55 -2.74
C TYR A 116 10.84 -3.72 -2.30
N LYS A 117 11.85 -3.43 -1.50
CA LYS A 117 12.75 -4.44 -0.95
C LYS A 117 12.06 -5.37 0.04
N MET A 118 11.23 -4.80 0.93
CA MET A 118 10.49 -5.58 1.92
C MET A 118 9.49 -6.53 1.25
N ILE A 119 8.74 -6.05 0.27
CA ILE A 119 7.78 -6.86 -0.49
C ILE A 119 8.49 -7.96 -1.28
N ALA A 120 9.64 -7.67 -1.90
CA ALA A 120 10.46 -8.70 -2.54
C ALA A 120 10.78 -9.82 -1.56
N THR A 121 11.27 -9.47 -0.36
CA THR A 121 11.58 -10.45 0.71
C THR A 121 10.33 -11.23 1.13
N PHE A 122 9.18 -10.57 1.32
CA PHE A 122 7.92 -11.23 1.69
C PHE A 122 7.46 -12.24 0.64
N CYS A 123 7.59 -11.88 -0.62
CA CYS A 123 7.19 -12.72 -1.76
C CYS A 123 8.25 -13.77 -2.16
N GLY A 124 9.44 -13.76 -1.55
CA GLY A 124 10.54 -14.66 -1.89
C GLY A 124 11.16 -14.36 -3.27
N LEU A 125 11.15 -13.09 -3.65
CA LEU A 125 11.75 -12.58 -4.87
C LEU A 125 13.15 -12.02 -4.60
N ASP A 126 14.01 -12.06 -5.60
CA ASP A 126 15.27 -11.32 -5.56
C ASP A 126 15.01 -9.81 -5.65
N TYR A 127 15.91 -9.01 -5.06
CA TYR A 127 15.84 -7.56 -5.14
C TYR A 127 17.15 -6.97 -5.64
N ILE A 128 17.07 -6.07 -6.61
CA ILE A 128 18.23 -5.33 -7.12
C ILE A 128 17.94 -3.83 -7.03
N GLY A 129 18.71 -3.13 -6.18
CA GLY A 129 18.72 -1.68 -6.12
C GLY A 129 19.64 -1.10 -7.19
N VAL A 130 19.14 -0.12 -7.96
CA VAL A 130 19.92 0.60 -8.97
C VAL A 130 20.22 1.99 -8.43
N PRO A 131 21.49 2.36 -8.24
CA PRO A 131 21.87 3.71 -7.78
C PRO A 131 21.32 4.78 -8.74
N LEU A 132 20.81 5.90 -8.16
CA LEU A 132 20.37 7.10 -8.89
C LEU A 132 21.56 7.97 -9.25
#